data_0c8f6e4fd9f807ca1fb6aff8194c2fa3
#
_entry.id   0c8f6e4fd9f807ca1fb6aff8194c2fa3
#
_cell.length_a   1.000
_cell.length_b   1.000
_cell.length_c   1.000
_cell.angle_alpha   90.00
_cell.angle_beta   90.00
_cell.angle_gamma   90.00
#
_symmetry.space_group_name_H-M   'P 1'
#
loop_
_entity.id
_entity.type
_entity.pdbx_description
1 polymer ?
#
loop_
_entity_poly.entity_id
_entity_poly.type
_entity_poly.pdbx_seq_one_letter_code
_entity_poly.pdbx_strand_id
1 'polypeptide(L)'
;MQSLQCTQSLGLDRLSHGLFFYATIYNRPRESPMARAPDVHICEVAPRDGLQNLDIFVPTEAKCALIDTIAAAGVREIDAGSFVPPKVVPQFADVDTVMAHALTHKSAAIGALVPNVKGAERAIAAGVDAIYFVISASETHNQANVRRTVDEQIEGFRAVRAAIDARPVGQRPQLMGAISTSFGCSLEGEVSEAAVCRVARAFAEARADEIGLADTVGYATPKLIGQIVAAVRREVGPQMTLRLHLHDTLGAGLANAVAGLEAGIRRFDAAVSGLGGCPFAPGARGNIVTEDLVFMLERMGLSTGIDLDRLMQTREILARHIPAKHLTGHLHEAGIPKVLRSAA
;
A
#
# COMPACT_ATOMS: atom_id res chain seq x y z
N MET A 1 -29.12 -59.85 2.12
CA MET A 1 -29.30 -58.64 2.96
C MET A 1 -27.93 -58.10 3.29
N GLN A 2 -27.40 -57.20 2.45
CA GLN A 2 -26.16 -56.49 2.68
C GLN A 2 -26.47 -54.98 2.50
N SER A 3 -26.37 -54.22 3.57
CA SER A 3 -26.55 -52.78 3.59
C SER A 3 -25.25 -52.09 3.22
N LEU A 4 -25.25 -51.37 2.10
CA LEU A 4 -24.20 -50.45 1.70
C LEU A 4 -24.28 -49.18 2.62
N GLN A 5 -23.26 -48.95 3.40
CA GLN A 5 -23.00 -47.63 3.98
C GLN A 5 -22.03 -46.88 3.06
N CYS A 6 -22.55 -45.88 2.37
CA CYS A 6 -21.79 -44.86 1.66
C CYS A 6 -21.59 -43.66 2.57
N THR A 7 -20.42 -43.54 3.19
CA THR A 7 -20.01 -42.34 3.90
C THR A 7 -19.27 -41.40 2.96
N GLN A 8 -19.96 -40.35 2.52
CA GLN A 8 -19.32 -39.22 1.83
C GLN A 8 -18.57 -38.39 2.87
N SER A 9 -17.24 -38.37 2.79
CA SER A 9 -16.40 -37.41 3.48
C SER A 9 -16.37 -36.11 2.69
N LEU A 10 -17.27 -35.19 3.01
CA LEU A 10 -17.26 -33.82 2.49
C LEU A 10 -16.47 -32.91 3.44
N GLY A 11 -15.27 -32.50 2.99
CA GLY A 11 -14.82 -31.11 3.06
C GLY A 11 -14.78 -30.38 4.42
N LEU A 12 -14.22 -30.95 5.50
CA LEU A 12 -14.00 -30.23 6.77
C LEU A 12 -12.64 -29.50 6.88
N ASP A 13 -11.76 -29.65 5.89
CA ASP A 13 -10.40 -29.07 5.97
C ASP A 13 -10.30 -27.55 5.76
N ARG A 14 -11.31 -26.91 5.19
CA ARG A 14 -11.26 -25.43 4.97
C ARG A 14 -11.72 -24.62 6.17
N LEU A 15 -12.51 -25.18 7.07
CA LEU A 15 -12.98 -24.49 8.27
C LEU A 15 -11.95 -24.53 9.41
N SER A 16 -11.06 -25.51 9.43
CA SER A 16 -10.04 -25.64 10.47
C SER A 16 -8.93 -24.58 10.36
N HIS A 17 -8.56 -24.14 9.17
CA HIS A 17 -7.53 -23.12 8.98
C HIS A 17 -7.98 -21.72 9.42
N GLY A 18 -9.24 -21.35 9.16
CA GLY A 18 -9.81 -20.07 9.61
C GLY A 18 -9.92 -20.01 11.14
N LEU A 19 -10.41 -21.06 11.77
CA LEU A 19 -10.54 -21.15 13.23
C LEU A 19 -9.17 -21.18 13.94
N PHE A 20 -8.16 -21.82 13.36
CA PHE A 20 -6.80 -21.83 13.89
C PHE A 20 -6.14 -20.44 13.80
N PHE A 21 -6.40 -19.71 12.70
CA PHE A 21 -5.90 -18.35 12.51
C PHE A 21 -6.50 -17.39 13.55
N TYR A 22 -7.81 -17.42 13.77
CA TYR A 22 -8.48 -16.62 14.80
C TYR A 22 -7.97 -16.99 16.22
N ALA A 23 -7.86 -18.26 16.54
CA ALA A 23 -7.37 -18.69 17.86
C ALA A 23 -5.91 -18.27 18.13
N THR A 24 -5.05 -18.24 17.10
CA THR A 24 -3.64 -17.86 17.25
C THR A 24 -3.47 -16.34 17.41
N ILE A 25 -4.34 -15.54 16.81
CA ILE A 25 -4.30 -14.07 16.92
C ILE A 25 -4.87 -13.61 18.29
N TYR A 26 -6.00 -14.18 18.73
CA TYR A 26 -6.72 -13.70 19.91
C TYR A 26 -6.16 -14.18 21.25
N ASN A 27 -5.32 -15.23 21.30
CA ASN A 27 -4.79 -15.81 22.56
C ASN A 27 -3.33 -15.45 22.87
N ARG A 28 -2.73 -14.45 22.22
CA ARG A 28 -1.37 -14.04 22.59
C ARG A 28 -1.36 -13.14 23.83
N PRO A 29 -0.51 -13.42 24.86
CA PRO A 29 -0.27 -12.50 25.96
C PRO A 29 0.28 -11.18 25.41
N ARG A 30 -0.25 -10.06 25.88
CA ARG A 30 0.25 -8.72 25.52
C ARG A 30 1.57 -8.48 26.23
N GLU A 31 2.65 -8.47 25.49
CA GLU A 31 3.95 -7.96 25.94
C GLU A 31 4.01 -6.43 25.76
N SER A 32 4.86 -5.77 26.53
CA SER A 32 5.02 -4.30 26.51
C SER A 32 5.26 -3.75 25.09
N PRO A 33 4.58 -2.67 24.65
CA PRO A 33 4.56 -2.21 23.23
C PRO A 33 5.91 -1.77 22.65
N MET A 34 6.91 -1.48 23.49
CA MET A 34 8.16 -0.82 23.01
C MET A 34 9.30 -1.75 22.60
N ALA A 35 9.16 -3.08 22.70
CA ALA A 35 10.25 -4.03 22.48
C ALA A 35 10.05 -4.96 21.26
N ARG A 36 8.90 -4.95 20.59
CA ARG A 36 8.55 -5.91 19.55
C ARG A 36 8.40 -5.25 18.17
N ALA A 37 8.88 -5.95 17.12
CA ALA A 37 8.56 -5.57 15.76
C ALA A 37 7.02 -5.64 15.55
N PRO A 38 6.42 -4.70 14.79
CA PRO A 38 4.99 -4.72 14.52
C PRO A 38 4.58 -6.01 13.81
N ASP A 39 3.35 -6.50 14.10
CA ASP A 39 2.78 -7.66 13.42
C ASP A 39 2.36 -7.31 11.99
N VAL A 40 2.00 -6.03 11.75
CA VAL A 40 1.60 -5.49 10.44
C VAL A 40 2.35 -4.19 10.18
N HIS A 41 2.91 -4.06 8.98
CA HIS A 41 3.56 -2.84 8.50
C HIS A 41 2.60 -2.03 7.64
N ILE A 42 2.52 -0.73 7.91
CA ILE A 42 1.74 0.22 7.12
C ILE A 42 2.72 1.21 6.49
N CYS A 43 2.66 1.34 5.15
CA CYS A 43 3.27 2.43 4.42
C CYS A 43 2.24 3.55 4.29
N GLU A 44 2.59 4.72 4.79
CA GLU A 44 1.76 5.91 4.66
C GLU A 44 1.98 6.54 3.28
N VAL A 45 0.93 6.56 2.46
CA VAL A 45 1.03 7.04 1.08
C VAL A 45 0.34 8.39 0.86
N ALA A 46 -0.23 9.01 1.88
CA ALA A 46 -0.88 10.31 1.73
C ALA A 46 0.05 11.40 1.16
N PRO A 47 1.33 11.51 1.57
CA PRO A 47 2.21 12.55 1.03
C PRO A 47 2.47 12.40 -0.48
N ARG A 48 2.36 11.19 -1.05
CA ARG A 48 2.51 10.95 -2.47
C ARG A 48 1.17 10.66 -3.15
N ASP A 49 0.60 9.48 -2.94
CA ASP A 49 -0.62 9.03 -3.63
C ASP A 49 -1.83 9.88 -3.25
N GLY A 50 -1.91 10.21 -1.98
CA GLY A 50 -2.96 11.05 -1.45
C GLY A 50 -3.04 12.43 -2.08
N LEU A 51 -1.90 13.06 -2.34
CA LEU A 51 -1.83 14.41 -2.89
C LEU A 51 -1.80 14.46 -4.41
N GLN A 52 -1.41 13.36 -5.07
CA GLN A 52 -1.10 13.33 -6.50
C GLN A 52 -2.23 13.81 -7.41
N ASN A 53 -3.46 13.44 -7.08
CA ASN A 53 -4.65 13.68 -7.93
C ASN A 53 -5.51 14.86 -7.45
N LEU A 54 -5.03 15.65 -6.50
CA LEU A 54 -5.71 16.86 -6.08
C LEU A 54 -5.49 17.98 -7.11
N ASP A 55 -6.54 18.74 -7.39
CA ASP A 55 -6.47 19.95 -8.23
C ASP A 55 -5.84 21.14 -7.47
N ILE A 56 -5.18 20.86 -6.35
CA ILE A 56 -4.62 21.85 -5.41
C ILE A 56 -3.16 21.52 -5.18
N PHE A 57 -2.30 22.55 -5.24
CA PHE A 57 -0.94 22.44 -4.75
C PHE A 57 -0.92 22.67 -3.24
N VAL A 58 -0.61 21.63 -2.47
CA VAL A 58 -0.39 21.76 -1.02
C VAL A 58 0.99 22.38 -0.79
N PRO A 59 1.11 23.44 0.02
CA PRO A 59 2.39 24.11 0.29
C PRO A 59 3.47 23.14 0.80
N THR A 60 4.72 23.40 0.43
CA THR A 60 5.88 22.57 0.82
C THR A 60 5.97 22.40 2.35
N GLU A 61 5.76 23.48 3.10
CA GLU A 61 5.80 23.47 4.56
C GLU A 61 4.70 22.58 5.14
N ALA A 62 3.53 22.53 4.51
CA ALA A 62 2.44 21.69 4.95
C ALA A 62 2.73 20.19 4.66
N LYS A 63 3.36 19.88 3.52
CA LYS A 63 3.84 18.52 3.22
C LYS A 63 4.90 18.07 4.21
N CYS A 64 5.86 18.93 4.53
CA CYS A 64 6.88 18.65 5.54
C CYS A 64 6.26 18.41 6.93
N ALA A 65 5.35 19.28 7.38
CA ALA A 65 4.65 19.13 8.66
C ALA A 65 3.79 17.85 8.71
N LEU A 66 3.19 17.46 7.59
CA LEU A 66 2.47 16.20 7.47
C LEU A 66 3.41 15.00 7.69
N ILE A 67 4.55 14.99 7.01
CA ILE A 67 5.57 13.93 7.14
C ILE A 67 6.12 13.88 8.57
N ASP A 68 6.40 15.03 9.19
CA ASP A 68 6.86 15.11 10.59
C ASP A 68 5.86 14.46 11.54
N THR A 69 4.57 14.77 11.37
CA THR A 69 3.50 14.23 12.22
C THR A 69 3.33 12.71 12.03
N ILE A 70 3.38 12.24 10.78
CA ILE A 70 3.33 10.81 10.42
C ILE A 70 4.52 10.06 11.06
N ALA A 71 5.73 10.59 10.91
CA ALA A 71 6.92 9.97 11.48
C ALA A 71 6.89 9.98 13.02
N ALA A 72 6.42 11.08 13.64
CA ALA A 72 6.25 11.19 15.08
C ALA A 72 5.17 10.26 15.63
N ALA A 73 4.18 9.88 14.83
CA ALA A 73 3.18 8.87 15.17
C ALA A 73 3.74 7.42 15.14
N GLY A 74 5.01 7.23 14.71
CA GLY A 74 5.64 5.91 14.71
C GLY A 74 5.46 5.11 13.41
N VAL A 75 4.96 5.73 12.35
CA VAL A 75 4.93 5.13 11.00
C VAL A 75 6.36 4.90 10.53
N ARG A 76 6.66 3.68 10.08
CA ARG A 76 8.02 3.25 9.74
C ARG A 76 8.34 3.25 8.26
N GLU A 77 7.38 3.55 7.40
CA GLU A 77 7.56 3.65 5.95
C GLU A 77 6.63 4.74 5.40
N ILE A 78 7.19 5.67 4.63
CA ILE A 78 6.46 6.82 4.08
C ILE A 78 6.79 6.94 2.60
N ASP A 79 5.78 6.86 1.73
CA ASP A 79 5.89 7.24 0.32
C ASP A 79 5.77 8.78 0.25
N ALA A 80 6.93 9.44 0.27
CA ALA A 80 7.01 10.87 0.54
C ALA A 80 6.86 11.75 -0.71
N GLY A 81 6.87 11.16 -1.91
CA GLY A 81 6.74 11.96 -3.12
C GLY A 81 7.03 11.21 -4.42
N SER A 82 7.07 11.95 -5.52
CA SER A 82 7.26 11.37 -6.83
C SER A 82 8.24 12.18 -7.69
N PHE A 83 9.16 11.48 -8.33
CA PHE A 83 10.08 12.07 -9.32
C PHE A 83 9.50 12.10 -10.74
N VAL A 84 8.18 12.13 -10.87
CA VAL A 84 7.49 12.45 -12.12
C VAL A 84 7.76 13.92 -12.49
N PRO A 85 7.95 14.25 -13.78
CA PRO A 85 8.17 15.63 -14.17
C PRO A 85 7.03 16.56 -13.72
N PRO A 86 7.32 17.76 -13.14
CA PRO A 86 6.29 18.68 -12.63
C PRO A 86 5.24 19.12 -13.68
N LYS A 87 5.61 19.14 -14.96
CA LYS A 87 4.68 19.42 -16.06
C LYS A 87 3.58 18.34 -16.22
N VAL A 88 3.81 17.14 -15.69
CA VAL A 88 2.86 16.02 -15.70
C VAL A 88 2.06 15.98 -14.40
N VAL A 89 2.76 16.15 -13.26
CA VAL A 89 2.14 16.16 -11.92
C VAL A 89 2.67 17.40 -11.16
N PRO A 90 2.00 18.54 -11.29
CA PRO A 90 2.43 19.81 -10.65
C PRO A 90 2.52 19.73 -9.12
N GLN A 91 1.76 18.82 -8.50
CA GLN A 91 1.74 18.60 -7.06
C GLN A 91 3.11 18.23 -6.48
N PHE A 92 4.05 17.74 -7.30
CA PHE A 92 5.40 17.36 -6.89
C PHE A 92 6.49 18.29 -7.47
N ALA A 93 6.14 19.55 -7.79
CA ALA A 93 7.12 20.52 -8.26
C ALA A 93 8.23 20.80 -7.23
N ASP A 94 7.95 20.57 -5.95
CA ASP A 94 8.81 20.77 -4.79
C ASP A 94 9.43 19.48 -4.25
N VAL A 95 9.38 18.36 -4.99
CA VAL A 95 9.79 17.04 -4.52
C VAL A 95 11.21 17.00 -3.95
N ASP A 96 12.15 17.74 -4.53
CA ASP A 96 13.54 17.74 -4.06
C ASP A 96 13.65 18.33 -2.64
N THR A 97 12.88 19.39 -2.35
CA THR A 97 12.82 20.01 -1.01
C THR A 97 12.10 19.11 0.00
N VAL A 98 10.94 18.56 -0.37
CA VAL A 98 10.17 17.66 0.49
C VAL A 98 10.97 16.40 0.80
N MET A 99 11.65 15.84 -0.20
CA MET A 99 12.48 14.65 -0.02
C MET A 99 13.68 14.88 0.89
N ALA A 100 14.37 16.03 0.70
CA ALA A 100 15.49 16.40 1.57
C ALA A 100 15.05 16.54 3.04
N HIS A 101 13.85 17.08 3.29
CA HIS A 101 13.26 17.16 4.62
C HIS A 101 12.89 15.77 5.14
N ALA A 102 12.14 14.97 4.37
CA ALA A 102 11.69 13.64 4.77
C ALA A 102 12.84 12.73 5.19
N LEU A 103 13.96 12.75 4.47
CA LEU A 103 15.17 11.96 4.73
C LEU A 103 15.91 12.35 6.04
N THR A 104 15.50 13.40 6.72
CA THR A 104 15.98 13.70 8.09
C THR A 104 15.41 12.74 9.13
N HIS A 105 14.25 12.12 8.87
CA HIS A 105 13.59 11.15 9.75
C HIS A 105 14.27 9.79 9.64
N LYS A 106 15.12 9.46 10.61
CA LYS A 106 15.86 8.17 10.61
C LYS A 106 15.06 7.00 11.21
N SER A 107 13.88 7.26 11.75
CA SER A 107 12.97 6.23 12.30
C SER A 107 12.03 5.62 11.27
N ALA A 108 11.92 6.21 10.08
CA ALA A 108 11.09 5.74 8.98
C ALA A 108 11.93 5.56 7.72
N ALA A 109 11.63 4.54 6.94
CA ALA A 109 12.12 4.38 5.57
C ALA A 109 11.36 5.35 4.66
N ILE A 110 12.09 6.16 3.91
CA ILE A 110 11.53 7.16 3.00
C ILE A 110 11.61 6.66 1.58
N GLY A 111 10.45 6.48 0.97
CA GLY A 111 10.32 6.04 -0.40
C GLY A 111 9.83 7.12 -1.35
N ALA A 112 10.02 6.87 -2.64
CA ALA A 112 9.53 7.74 -3.70
C ALA A 112 9.13 6.95 -4.95
N LEU A 113 8.05 7.39 -5.60
CA LEU A 113 7.63 6.86 -6.88
C LEU A 113 8.50 7.43 -8.01
N VAL A 114 8.89 6.54 -8.93
CA VAL A 114 9.63 6.93 -10.14
C VAL A 114 8.93 6.42 -11.39
N PRO A 115 8.83 7.26 -12.45
CA PRO A 115 8.18 6.85 -13.69
C PRO A 115 9.11 6.10 -14.66
N ASN A 116 10.42 6.20 -14.48
CA ASN A 116 11.45 5.69 -15.39
C ASN A 116 12.86 5.80 -14.76
N VAL A 117 13.88 5.37 -15.50
CA VAL A 117 15.30 5.39 -15.08
C VAL A 117 15.77 6.79 -14.67
N LYS A 118 15.39 7.85 -15.41
CA LYS A 118 15.81 9.23 -15.04
C LYS A 118 15.23 9.65 -13.68
N GLY A 119 13.98 9.27 -13.40
CA GLY A 119 13.38 9.47 -12.08
C GLY A 119 14.12 8.66 -11.01
N ALA A 120 14.48 7.41 -11.32
CA ALA A 120 15.21 6.55 -10.41
C ALA A 120 16.63 7.11 -10.11
N GLU A 121 17.35 7.61 -11.09
CA GLU A 121 18.65 8.26 -10.88
C GLU A 121 18.56 9.46 -9.94
N ARG A 122 17.50 10.29 -10.08
CA ARG A 122 17.22 11.40 -9.17
C ARG A 122 16.91 10.93 -7.75
N ALA A 123 16.06 9.89 -7.63
CA ALA A 123 15.70 9.31 -6.33
C ALA A 123 16.92 8.71 -5.62
N ILE A 124 17.78 7.97 -6.36
CA ILE A 124 19.04 7.43 -5.86
C ILE A 124 19.98 8.56 -5.42
N ALA A 125 20.09 9.62 -6.22
CA ALA A 125 20.94 10.77 -5.89
C ALA A 125 20.44 11.52 -4.64
N ALA A 126 19.12 11.57 -4.42
CA ALA A 126 18.52 12.13 -3.21
C ALA A 126 18.78 11.25 -1.97
N GLY A 127 19.09 9.96 -2.14
CA GLY A 127 19.35 9.02 -1.05
C GLY A 127 18.11 8.40 -0.44
N VAL A 128 17.05 8.18 -1.24
CA VAL A 128 15.82 7.51 -0.76
C VAL A 128 16.12 6.06 -0.32
N ASP A 129 15.36 5.57 0.66
CA ASP A 129 15.49 4.20 1.16
C ASP A 129 14.74 3.19 0.27
N ALA A 130 13.68 3.63 -0.43
CA ALA A 130 12.89 2.79 -1.32
C ALA A 130 12.48 3.52 -2.60
N ILE A 131 12.40 2.77 -3.69
CA ILE A 131 11.88 3.22 -4.99
C ILE A 131 10.64 2.40 -5.32
N TYR A 132 9.53 3.08 -5.62
CA TYR A 132 8.29 2.48 -6.08
C TYR A 132 8.17 2.65 -7.60
N PHE A 133 7.91 1.54 -8.29
CA PHE A 133 7.72 1.53 -9.74
C PHE A 133 6.43 0.81 -10.10
N VAL A 134 5.58 1.44 -10.89
CA VAL A 134 4.23 0.95 -11.17
C VAL A 134 4.12 0.39 -12.58
N ILE A 135 3.53 -0.80 -12.71
CA ILE A 135 3.09 -1.40 -13.98
C ILE A 135 1.63 -1.82 -13.82
N SER A 136 0.77 -1.48 -14.78
CA SER A 136 -0.60 -1.95 -14.77
C SER A 136 -0.71 -3.36 -15.36
N ALA A 137 -1.52 -4.23 -14.76
CA ALA A 137 -1.84 -5.52 -15.37
C ALA A 137 -2.74 -5.37 -16.62
N SER A 138 -3.54 -4.28 -16.68
CA SER A 138 -4.34 -3.87 -17.84
C SER A 138 -3.47 -3.11 -18.83
N GLU A 139 -3.43 -3.56 -20.08
CA GLU A 139 -2.67 -2.89 -21.16
C GLU A 139 -3.22 -1.51 -21.46
N THR A 140 -4.57 -1.38 -21.56
CA THR A 140 -5.23 -0.10 -21.83
C THR A 140 -4.96 0.91 -20.73
N HIS A 141 -5.02 0.48 -19.45
CA HIS A 141 -4.70 1.36 -18.32
C HIS A 141 -3.21 1.76 -18.33
N ASN A 142 -2.30 0.82 -18.66
CA ASN A 142 -0.88 1.14 -18.72
C ASN A 142 -0.58 2.19 -19.78
N GLN A 143 -1.20 2.05 -20.97
CA GLN A 143 -1.10 3.06 -22.03
C GLN A 143 -1.67 4.42 -21.61
N ALA A 144 -2.81 4.43 -20.93
CA ALA A 144 -3.44 5.68 -20.46
C ALA A 144 -2.59 6.35 -19.38
N ASN A 145 -2.02 5.59 -18.45
CA ASN A 145 -1.31 6.10 -17.28
C ASN A 145 0.12 6.55 -17.61
N VAL A 146 0.90 5.70 -18.30
CA VAL A 146 2.33 5.94 -18.54
C VAL A 146 2.72 6.06 -20.01
N ARG A 147 1.74 5.93 -20.95
CA ARG A 147 1.92 5.98 -22.41
C ARG A 147 2.92 4.94 -22.91
N ARG A 148 2.90 3.75 -22.34
CA ARG A 148 3.76 2.61 -22.67
C ARG A 148 2.96 1.33 -22.64
N THR A 149 3.42 0.35 -23.41
CA THR A 149 2.94 -1.03 -23.27
C THR A 149 3.41 -1.61 -21.94
N VAL A 150 2.75 -2.69 -21.50
CA VAL A 150 3.19 -3.44 -20.30
C VAL A 150 4.61 -3.97 -20.49
N ASP A 151 4.97 -4.45 -21.68
CA ASP A 151 6.32 -4.95 -21.99
C ASP A 151 7.37 -3.85 -21.91
N GLU A 152 7.12 -2.68 -22.50
CA GLU A 152 8.02 -1.53 -22.40
C GLU A 152 8.21 -1.08 -20.94
N GLN A 153 7.18 -1.19 -20.14
CA GLN A 153 7.23 -0.82 -18.72
C GLN A 153 8.01 -1.87 -17.91
N ILE A 154 7.90 -3.17 -18.25
CA ILE A 154 8.74 -4.23 -17.69
C ILE A 154 10.23 -3.98 -17.99
N GLU A 155 10.57 -3.62 -19.22
CA GLU A 155 11.95 -3.24 -19.56
C GLU A 155 12.40 -1.99 -18.80
N GLY A 156 11.51 -1.02 -18.60
CA GLY A 156 11.76 0.14 -17.73
C GLY A 156 12.11 -0.26 -16.30
N PHE A 157 11.40 -1.22 -15.73
CA PHE A 157 11.68 -1.75 -14.39
C PHE A 157 13.07 -2.43 -14.32
N ARG A 158 13.40 -3.27 -15.31
CA ARG A 158 14.72 -3.90 -15.41
C ARG A 158 15.84 -2.87 -15.49
N ALA A 159 15.63 -1.81 -16.25
CA ALA A 159 16.59 -0.72 -16.36
C ALA A 159 16.75 0.07 -15.04
N VAL A 160 15.69 0.27 -14.26
CA VAL A 160 15.75 0.85 -12.91
C VAL A 160 16.54 -0.08 -11.98
N ARG A 161 16.30 -1.40 -12.01
CA ARG A 161 17.09 -2.36 -11.23
C ARG A 161 18.57 -2.28 -11.56
N ALA A 162 18.91 -2.22 -12.84
CA ALA A 162 20.30 -2.08 -13.27
C ALA A 162 20.97 -0.78 -12.76
N ALA A 163 20.23 0.35 -12.76
CA ALA A 163 20.72 1.61 -12.20
C ALA A 163 20.98 1.53 -10.69
N ILE A 164 20.12 0.82 -9.94
CA ILE A 164 20.31 0.56 -8.51
C ILE A 164 21.54 -0.34 -8.30
N ASP A 165 21.67 -1.41 -9.07
CA ASP A 165 22.77 -2.37 -8.93
C ASP A 165 24.14 -1.78 -9.26
N ALA A 166 24.19 -0.74 -10.08
CA ALA A 166 25.41 0.02 -10.35
C ALA A 166 25.92 0.81 -9.13
N ARG A 167 25.12 0.95 -8.06
CA ARG A 167 25.55 1.63 -6.82
C ARG A 167 26.22 0.67 -5.86
N PRO A 168 27.13 1.17 -4.99
CA PRO A 168 27.66 0.37 -3.88
C PRO A 168 26.52 -0.23 -3.02
N VAL A 169 26.71 -1.45 -2.52
CA VAL A 169 25.66 -2.21 -1.79
C VAL A 169 24.99 -1.39 -0.68
N GLY A 170 25.77 -0.66 0.13
CA GLY A 170 25.24 0.16 1.23
C GLY A 170 24.51 1.46 0.80
N GLN A 171 24.40 1.73 -0.51
CA GLN A 171 23.73 2.91 -1.07
C GLN A 171 22.59 2.53 -2.02
N ARG A 172 22.17 1.27 -2.03
CA ARG A 172 21.11 0.77 -2.89
C ARG A 172 19.77 0.92 -2.19
N PRO A 173 18.82 1.71 -2.72
CA PRO A 173 17.45 1.67 -2.25
C PRO A 173 16.81 0.31 -2.54
N GLN A 174 15.82 -0.06 -1.74
CA GLN A 174 14.92 -1.17 -2.09
C GLN A 174 14.13 -0.81 -3.35
N LEU A 175 13.82 -1.80 -4.18
CA LEU A 175 13.00 -1.63 -5.37
C LEU A 175 11.70 -2.42 -5.23
N MET A 176 10.60 -1.70 -5.11
CA MET A 176 9.27 -2.26 -5.05
C MET A 176 8.58 -2.14 -6.41
N GLY A 177 8.08 -3.26 -6.93
CA GLY A 177 7.20 -3.31 -8.10
C GLY A 177 5.75 -3.32 -7.68
N ALA A 178 4.96 -2.30 -8.04
CA ALA A 178 3.53 -2.26 -7.78
C ALA A 178 2.71 -2.59 -9.04
N ILE A 179 1.78 -3.53 -8.93
CA ILE A 179 0.91 -3.96 -10.02
C ILE A 179 -0.42 -3.23 -9.88
N SER A 180 -0.63 -2.18 -10.67
CA SER A 180 -1.93 -1.50 -10.75
C SER A 180 -2.96 -2.39 -11.45
N THR A 181 -4.24 -2.13 -11.16
CA THR A 181 -5.39 -2.86 -11.72
C THR A 181 -5.39 -4.37 -11.46
N SER A 182 -4.76 -4.80 -10.36
CA SER A 182 -4.66 -6.22 -10.01
C SER A 182 -6.01 -6.90 -9.77
N PHE A 183 -7.05 -6.13 -9.46
CA PHE A 183 -8.38 -6.63 -9.08
C PHE A 183 -9.50 -6.12 -9.98
N GLY A 184 -9.15 -5.49 -11.09
CA GLY A 184 -10.08 -4.92 -12.06
C GLY A 184 -9.63 -3.55 -12.56
N CYS A 185 -10.18 -3.13 -13.69
CA CYS A 185 -9.83 -1.92 -14.40
C CYS A 185 -11.08 -1.15 -14.84
N SER A 186 -11.11 0.17 -14.64
CA SER A 186 -12.23 1.00 -15.11
C SER A 186 -12.31 1.13 -16.64
N LEU A 187 -11.22 0.82 -17.34
CA LEU A 187 -11.14 0.92 -18.80
C LEU A 187 -11.38 -0.43 -19.50
N GLU A 188 -10.89 -1.55 -18.95
CA GLU A 188 -11.01 -2.89 -19.52
C GLU A 188 -12.06 -3.76 -18.83
N GLY A 189 -12.50 -3.40 -17.61
CA GLY A 189 -13.35 -4.24 -16.79
C GLY A 189 -12.55 -5.30 -16.03
N GLU A 190 -12.79 -6.58 -16.31
CA GLU A 190 -12.07 -7.67 -15.67
C GLU A 190 -10.62 -7.75 -16.13
N VAL A 191 -9.72 -7.96 -15.17
CA VAL A 191 -8.30 -8.23 -15.41
C VAL A 191 -8.02 -9.67 -15.03
N SER A 192 -7.44 -10.43 -15.96
CA SER A 192 -7.20 -11.86 -15.72
C SER A 192 -6.10 -12.11 -14.70
N GLU A 193 -6.24 -13.19 -13.91
CA GLU A 193 -5.19 -13.68 -13.01
C GLU A 193 -3.85 -13.84 -13.76
N ALA A 194 -3.90 -14.35 -15.00
CA ALA A 194 -2.70 -14.53 -15.83
C ALA A 194 -1.97 -13.22 -16.14
N ALA A 195 -2.70 -12.12 -16.37
CA ALA A 195 -2.09 -10.80 -16.60
C ALA A 195 -1.37 -10.28 -15.35
N VAL A 196 -1.98 -10.43 -14.17
CA VAL A 196 -1.35 -10.06 -12.89
C VAL A 196 -0.12 -10.92 -12.62
N CYS A 197 -0.21 -12.25 -12.79
CA CYS A 197 0.89 -13.17 -12.60
C CYS A 197 2.05 -12.91 -13.57
N ARG A 198 1.77 -12.52 -14.83
CA ARG A 198 2.81 -12.14 -15.80
C ARG A 198 3.67 -10.99 -15.29
N VAL A 199 3.05 -9.93 -14.78
CA VAL A 199 3.78 -8.76 -14.25
C VAL A 199 4.51 -9.14 -12.96
N ALA A 200 3.89 -9.91 -12.08
CA ALA A 200 4.51 -10.39 -10.84
C ALA A 200 5.77 -11.22 -11.11
N ARG A 201 5.70 -12.14 -12.10
CA ARG A 201 6.87 -12.92 -12.56
C ARG A 201 7.98 -12.01 -13.05
N ALA A 202 7.67 -11.03 -13.90
CA ALA A 202 8.65 -10.09 -14.42
C ALA A 202 9.35 -9.29 -13.31
N PHE A 203 8.62 -8.88 -12.29
CA PHE A 203 9.19 -8.23 -11.10
C PHE A 203 10.13 -9.17 -10.33
N ALA A 204 9.70 -10.41 -10.08
CA ALA A 204 10.52 -11.39 -9.37
C ALA A 204 11.81 -11.74 -10.14
N GLU A 205 11.72 -11.96 -11.47
CA GLU A 205 12.87 -12.20 -12.34
C GLU A 205 13.85 -11.02 -12.35
N ALA A 206 13.32 -9.80 -12.30
CA ALA A 206 14.13 -8.58 -12.20
C ALA A 206 14.57 -8.27 -10.76
N ARG A 207 14.36 -9.19 -9.82
CA ARG A 207 14.79 -9.08 -8.41
C ARG A 207 14.18 -7.87 -7.71
N ALA A 208 12.87 -7.68 -7.83
CA ALA A 208 12.14 -6.79 -6.94
C ALA A 208 12.33 -7.24 -5.48
N ASP A 209 12.50 -6.30 -4.57
CA ASP A 209 12.61 -6.58 -3.14
C ASP A 209 11.22 -6.83 -2.53
N GLU A 210 10.16 -6.28 -3.15
CA GLU A 210 8.77 -6.42 -2.74
C GLU A 210 7.83 -6.26 -3.95
N ILE A 211 6.66 -6.93 -3.93
CA ILE A 211 5.62 -6.81 -4.96
C ILE A 211 4.32 -6.33 -4.30
N GLY A 212 3.82 -5.18 -4.76
CA GLY A 212 2.53 -4.62 -4.38
C GLY A 212 1.42 -5.04 -5.35
N LEU A 213 0.26 -5.40 -4.82
CA LEU A 213 -0.97 -5.66 -5.58
C LEU A 213 -1.95 -4.54 -5.28
N ALA A 214 -2.32 -3.76 -6.31
CA ALA A 214 -3.14 -2.58 -6.12
C ALA A 214 -4.56 -2.75 -6.65
N ASP A 215 -5.53 -2.46 -5.78
CA ASP A 215 -6.94 -2.26 -6.11
C ASP A 215 -7.16 -0.79 -6.52
N THR A 216 -6.62 -0.45 -7.67
CA THR A 216 -6.52 0.93 -8.20
C THR A 216 -7.85 1.67 -8.27
N VAL A 217 -8.94 0.94 -8.46
CA VAL A 217 -10.28 1.51 -8.64
C VAL A 217 -11.27 1.12 -7.55
N GLY A 218 -10.85 0.30 -6.59
CA GLY A 218 -11.68 -0.16 -5.48
C GLY A 218 -12.73 -1.21 -5.88
N TYR A 219 -12.41 -2.09 -6.85
CA TYR A 219 -13.30 -3.14 -7.36
C TYR A 219 -13.04 -4.51 -6.72
N ALA A 220 -12.02 -4.63 -5.88
CA ALA A 220 -11.72 -5.88 -5.20
C ALA A 220 -12.83 -6.31 -4.25
N THR A 221 -12.98 -7.62 -4.14
CA THR A 221 -13.79 -8.25 -3.10
C THR A 221 -12.91 -9.15 -2.24
N PRO A 222 -13.28 -9.48 -0.99
CA PRO A 222 -12.50 -10.37 -0.14
C PRO A 222 -12.15 -11.70 -0.81
N LYS A 223 -13.08 -12.27 -1.59
CA LYS A 223 -12.85 -13.49 -2.36
C LYS A 223 -11.75 -13.30 -3.41
N LEU A 224 -11.81 -12.19 -4.18
CA LEU A 224 -10.86 -11.90 -5.24
C LEU A 224 -9.46 -11.60 -4.67
N ILE A 225 -9.38 -10.91 -3.51
CA ILE A 225 -8.11 -10.71 -2.79
C ILE A 225 -7.44 -12.06 -2.51
N GLY A 226 -8.17 -13.00 -1.90
CA GLY A 226 -7.62 -14.33 -1.60
C GLY A 226 -7.17 -15.09 -2.85
N GLN A 227 -7.93 -15.01 -3.95
CA GLN A 227 -7.62 -15.66 -5.22
C GLN A 227 -6.32 -15.11 -5.85
N ILE A 228 -6.24 -13.79 -6.03
CA ILE A 228 -5.07 -13.15 -6.67
C ILE A 228 -3.82 -13.29 -5.81
N VAL A 229 -3.91 -13.08 -4.49
CA VAL A 229 -2.76 -13.28 -3.59
C VAL A 229 -2.24 -14.72 -3.68
N ALA A 230 -3.13 -15.72 -3.67
CA ALA A 230 -2.73 -17.11 -3.79
C ALA A 230 -2.10 -17.42 -5.14
N ALA A 231 -2.64 -16.87 -6.24
CA ALA A 231 -2.08 -17.03 -7.58
C ALA A 231 -0.68 -16.44 -7.71
N VAL A 232 -0.52 -15.17 -7.29
CA VAL A 232 0.78 -14.49 -7.31
C VAL A 232 1.78 -15.22 -6.40
N ARG A 233 1.36 -15.68 -5.22
CA ARG A 233 2.23 -16.44 -4.31
C ARG A 233 2.74 -17.75 -4.95
N ARG A 234 1.89 -18.47 -5.72
CA ARG A 234 2.31 -19.64 -6.48
C ARG A 234 3.33 -19.29 -7.57
N GLU A 235 3.18 -18.14 -8.18
CA GLU A 235 4.03 -17.66 -9.28
C GLU A 235 5.43 -17.22 -8.80
N VAL A 236 5.49 -16.42 -7.74
CA VAL A 236 6.75 -15.77 -7.30
C VAL A 236 7.41 -16.48 -6.11
N GLY A 237 6.75 -17.48 -5.55
CA GLY A 237 7.25 -18.25 -4.41
C GLY A 237 6.90 -17.64 -3.03
N PRO A 238 7.04 -18.45 -1.96
CA PRO A 238 6.62 -18.08 -0.61
C PRO A 238 7.50 -17.00 0.05
N GLN A 239 8.73 -16.82 -0.40
CA GLN A 239 9.69 -15.89 0.18
C GLN A 239 9.51 -14.46 -0.31
N MET A 240 8.86 -14.26 -1.46
CA MET A 240 8.60 -12.91 -1.97
C MET A 240 7.68 -12.15 -1.03
N THR A 241 8.09 -10.98 -0.59
CA THR A 241 7.24 -10.09 0.19
C THR A 241 6.13 -9.53 -0.70
N LEU A 242 4.88 -9.67 -0.25
CA LEU A 242 3.71 -9.09 -0.93
C LEU A 242 3.08 -8.01 -0.06
N ARG A 243 2.62 -6.95 -0.72
CA ARG A 243 1.90 -5.81 -0.14
C ARG A 243 0.54 -5.65 -0.81
N LEU A 244 -0.44 -5.14 -0.09
CA LEU A 244 -1.71 -4.69 -0.64
C LEU A 244 -1.83 -3.17 -0.57
N HIS A 245 -2.21 -2.59 -1.71
CA HIS A 245 -2.63 -1.20 -1.83
C HIS A 245 -4.12 -1.21 -2.19
N LEU A 246 -4.96 -0.71 -1.30
CA LEU A 246 -6.41 -0.86 -1.40
C LEU A 246 -7.10 0.49 -1.42
N HIS A 247 -8.04 0.65 -2.36
CA HIS A 247 -8.96 1.78 -2.42
C HIS A 247 -10.32 1.42 -1.84
N ASP A 248 -11.00 2.41 -1.27
CA ASP A 248 -12.31 2.22 -0.60
C ASP A 248 -13.49 2.79 -1.41
N THR A 249 -13.37 2.79 -2.73
CA THR A 249 -14.38 3.35 -3.65
C THR A 249 -15.77 2.77 -3.42
N LEU A 250 -15.87 1.48 -3.19
CA LEU A 250 -17.14 0.77 -2.97
C LEU A 250 -17.36 0.36 -1.50
N GLY A 251 -16.54 0.85 -0.57
CA GLY A 251 -16.69 0.58 0.86
C GLY A 251 -16.21 -0.82 1.29
N ALA A 252 -15.44 -1.51 0.45
CA ALA A 252 -14.93 -2.85 0.75
C ALA A 252 -13.47 -2.85 1.24
N GLY A 253 -12.81 -1.70 1.32
CA GLY A 253 -11.37 -1.59 1.57
C GLY A 253 -10.89 -2.29 2.83
N LEU A 254 -11.52 -2.06 3.98
CA LEU A 254 -11.14 -2.73 5.24
C LEU A 254 -11.49 -4.23 5.23
N ALA A 255 -12.60 -4.63 4.60
CA ALA A 255 -12.93 -6.06 4.44
C ALA A 255 -11.88 -6.77 3.57
N ASN A 256 -11.40 -6.10 2.52
CA ASN A 256 -10.32 -6.58 1.66
C ASN A 256 -8.98 -6.66 2.41
N ALA A 257 -8.70 -5.72 3.32
CA ALA A 257 -7.53 -5.79 4.18
C ALA A 257 -7.57 -7.02 5.11
N VAL A 258 -8.74 -7.35 5.69
CA VAL A 258 -8.93 -8.58 6.49
C VAL A 258 -8.67 -9.83 5.63
N ALA A 259 -9.24 -9.89 4.43
CA ALA A 259 -8.98 -11.01 3.51
C ALA A 259 -7.49 -11.13 3.12
N GLY A 260 -6.80 -9.99 2.98
CA GLY A 260 -5.34 -9.94 2.80
C GLY A 260 -4.59 -10.56 3.98
N LEU A 261 -4.98 -10.21 5.21
CA LEU A 261 -4.39 -10.80 6.43
C LEU A 261 -4.58 -12.32 6.47
N GLU A 262 -5.76 -12.80 6.14
CA GLU A 262 -6.08 -14.25 6.05
C GLU A 262 -5.24 -14.95 4.96
N ALA A 263 -4.96 -14.24 3.84
CA ALA A 263 -4.08 -14.71 2.78
C ALA A 263 -2.58 -14.57 3.11
N GLY A 264 -2.23 -14.14 4.34
CA GLY A 264 -0.85 -14.04 4.82
C GLY A 264 -0.15 -12.71 4.50
N ILE A 265 -0.87 -11.71 4.02
CA ILE A 265 -0.31 -10.35 3.84
C ILE A 265 -0.09 -9.71 5.22
N ARG A 266 1.02 -8.97 5.35
CA ARG A 266 1.39 -8.22 6.56
C ARG A 266 1.90 -6.82 6.23
N ARG A 267 1.80 -6.40 4.99
CA ARG A 267 2.19 -5.06 4.52
C ARG A 267 1.05 -4.43 3.74
N PHE A 268 0.68 -3.21 4.12
CA PHE A 268 -0.43 -2.47 3.53
C PHE A 268 -0.02 -1.04 3.26
N ASP A 269 -0.52 -0.49 2.16
CA ASP A 269 -0.54 0.95 1.92
C ASP A 269 -1.86 1.51 2.44
N ALA A 270 -1.79 2.68 3.06
CA ALA A 270 -2.96 3.41 3.51
C ALA A 270 -2.65 4.92 3.50
N ALA A 271 -3.68 5.74 3.47
CA ALA A 271 -3.51 7.20 3.51
C ALA A 271 -4.29 7.82 4.67
N VAL A 272 -3.63 8.66 5.46
CA VAL A 272 -4.33 9.45 6.50
C VAL A 272 -5.47 10.24 5.85
N SER A 273 -6.62 10.24 6.55
CA SER A 273 -7.86 10.85 6.07
C SER A 273 -8.37 10.29 4.73
N GLY A 274 -7.95 9.10 4.31
CA GLY A 274 -8.40 8.45 3.09
C GLY A 274 -8.09 9.23 1.81
N LEU A 275 -7.03 10.02 1.82
CA LEU A 275 -6.60 10.80 0.66
C LEU A 275 -6.25 9.90 -0.52
N GLY A 276 -6.38 10.46 -1.71
CA GLY A 276 -6.09 9.79 -2.97
C GLY A 276 -7.34 9.62 -3.82
N GLY A 277 -7.19 8.92 -4.91
CA GLY A 277 -8.24 8.64 -5.87
C GLY A 277 -7.62 8.20 -7.18
N CYS A 278 -8.45 7.74 -8.10
CA CYS A 278 -8.01 7.36 -9.43
C CYS A 278 -8.61 8.33 -10.46
N PRO A 279 -7.80 9.03 -11.26
CA PRO A 279 -8.32 9.96 -12.29
C PRO A 279 -9.12 9.24 -13.37
N PHE A 280 -8.93 7.92 -13.51
CA PHE A 280 -9.65 7.08 -14.47
C PHE A 280 -10.92 6.43 -13.89
N ALA A 281 -11.28 6.70 -12.64
CA ALA A 281 -12.49 6.20 -11.99
C ALA A 281 -13.29 7.37 -11.39
N PRO A 282 -14.24 7.97 -12.13
CA PRO A 282 -15.09 9.05 -11.63
C PRO A 282 -15.84 8.61 -10.36
N GLY A 283 -15.78 9.44 -9.30
CA GLY A 283 -16.38 9.13 -8.01
C GLY A 283 -15.56 8.15 -7.15
N ALA A 284 -14.37 7.74 -7.58
CA ALA A 284 -13.47 6.92 -6.78
C ALA A 284 -13.15 7.64 -5.47
N ARG A 285 -13.37 6.96 -4.34
CA ARG A 285 -12.82 7.33 -3.06
C ARG A 285 -11.34 6.95 -3.03
N GLY A 286 -10.59 7.59 -2.12
CA GLY A 286 -9.16 7.37 -2.00
C GLY A 286 -8.77 6.02 -1.42
N ASN A 287 -7.56 6.01 -0.93
CA ASN A 287 -6.99 4.87 -0.21
C ASN A 287 -7.84 4.49 1.01
N ILE A 288 -7.70 3.26 1.49
CA ILE A 288 -8.17 2.93 2.84
C ILE A 288 -7.55 3.90 3.84
N VAL A 289 -8.34 4.30 4.83
CA VAL A 289 -7.94 5.29 5.82
C VAL A 289 -6.95 4.68 6.79
N THR A 290 -5.78 5.30 6.96
CA THR A 290 -4.74 4.77 7.86
C THR A 290 -5.24 4.68 9.29
N GLU A 291 -5.95 5.69 9.78
CA GLU A 291 -6.49 5.72 11.13
C GLU A 291 -7.50 4.59 11.38
N ASP A 292 -8.39 4.34 10.42
CA ASP A 292 -9.40 3.28 10.51
C ASP A 292 -8.74 1.89 10.42
N LEU A 293 -7.73 1.72 9.56
CA LEU A 293 -6.95 0.48 9.43
C LEU A 293 -6.19 0.19 10.73
N VAL A 294 -5.46 1.16 11.28
CA VAL A 294 -4.73 1.01 12.55
C VAL A 294 -5.69 0.62 13.67
N PHE A 295 -6.83 1.33 13.79
CA PHE A 295 -7.86 1.00 14.77
C PHE A 295 -8.32 -0.46 14.64
N MET A 296 -8.65 -0.90 13.44
CA MET A 296 -9.11 -2.26 13.18
C MET A 296 -8.04 -3.30 13.57
N LEU A 297 -6.79 -3.10 13.13
CA LEU A 297 -5.68 -4.03 13.40
C LEU A 297 -5.40 -4.16 14.89
N GLU A 298 -5.29 -3.03 15.61
CA GLU A 298 -5.06 -3.04 17.07
C GLU A 298 -6.22 -3.74 17.82
N ARG A 299 -7.47 -3.54 17.36
CA ARG A 299 -8.65 -4.23 17.91
C ARG A 299 -8.67 -5.72 17.59
N MET A 300 -8.04 -6.14 16.51
CA MET A 300 -7.80 -7.55 16.17
C MET A 300 -6.61 -8.16 16.94
N GLY A 301 -5.91 -7.37 17.77
CA GLY A 301 -4.75 -7.83 18.53
C GLY A 301 -3.46 -7.88 17.72
N LEU A 302 -3.41 -7.20 16.57
CA LEU A 302 -2.23 -7.07 15.72
C LEU A 302 -1.58 -5.71 15.97
N SER A 303 -0.34 -5.70 16.42
CA SER A 303 0.38 -4.45 16.69
C SER A 303 0.84 -3.80 15.38
N THR A 304 0.63 -2.50 15.28
CA THR A 304 1.12 -1.65 14.17
C THR A 304 2.33 -0.82 14.60
N GLY A 305 2.47 -0.56 15.89
CA GLY A 305 3.46 0.35 16.46
C GLY A 305 3.15 1.82 16.21
N ILE A 306 1.93 2.15 15.77
CA ILE A 306 1.50 3.51 15.42
C ILE A 306 0.70 4.11 16.58
N ASP A 307 1.09 5.30 17.02
CA ASP A 307 0.36 6.12 17.99
C ASP A 307 -0.81 6.82 17.28
N LEU A 308 -2.01 6.31 17.53
CA LEU A 308 -3.22 6.76 16.87
C LEU A 308 -3.62 8.21 17.28
N ASP A 309 -3.40 8.60 18.54
CA ASP A 309 -3.68 9.97 19.00
C ASP A 309 -2.79 10.99 18.27
N ARG A 310 -1.54 10.66 18.01
CA ARG A 310 -0.63 11.51 17.20
C ARG A 310 -1.00 11.49 15.74
N LEU A 311 -1.32 10.32 15.18
CA LEU A 311 -1.69 10.19 13.77
C LEU A 311 -2.92 11.03 13.44
N MET A 312 -3.90 11.07 14.34
CA MET A 312 -5.12 11.88 14.17
C MET A 312 -4.84 13.39 14.01
N GLN A 313 -3.69 13.90 14.47
CA GLN A 313 -3.30 15.31 14.31
C GLN A 313 -3.01 15.68 12.84
N THR A 314 -2.70 14.72 11.99
CA THR A 314 -2.48 14.96 10.55
C THR A 314 -3.69 15.60 9.88
N ARG A 315 -4.90 15.28 10.35
CA ARG A 315 -6.15 15.84 9.83
C ARG A 315 -6.22 17.35 9.94
N GLU A 316 -5.69 17.94 11.02
CA GLU A 316 -5.70 19.39 11.22
C GLU A 316 -4.79 20.10 10.20
N ILE A 317 -3.65 19.48 9.86
CA ILE A 317 -2.74 20.00 8.83
C ILE A 317 -3.43 19.96 7.48
N LEU A 318 -4.01 18.82 7.12
CA LEU A 318 -4.68 18.63 5.84
C LEU A 318 -5.89 19.54 5.67
N ALA A 319 -6.72 19.69 6.70
CA ALA A 319 -7.94 20.51 6.66
C ALA A 319 -7.70 22.02 6.43
N ARG A 320 -6.49 22.51 6.68
CA ARG A 320 -6.11 23.90 6.37
C ARG A 320 -5.89 24.15 4.87
N HIS A 321 -5.62 23.09 4.11
CA HIS A 321 -5.19 23.19 2.70
C HIS A 321 -6.07 22.40 1.74
N ILE A 322 -6.80 21.40 2.23
CA ILE A 322 -7.58 20.47 1.41
C ILE A 322 -9.06 20.58 1.80
N PRO A 323 -9.97 20.75 0.83
CA PRO A 323 -11.41 20.78 1.09
C PRO A 323 -11.90 19.52 1.80
N ALA A 324 -12.83 19.69 2.74
CA ALA A 324 -13.36 18.61 3.58
C ALA A 324 -13.92 17.42 2.77
N LYS A 325 -14.43 17.65 1.56
CA LYS A 325 -14.95 16.59 0.67
C LYS A 325 -13.91 15.52 0.29
N HIS A 326 -12.61 15.83 0.39
CA HIS A 326 -11.51 14.91 0.11
C HIS A 326 -10.97 14.22 1.36
N LEU A 327 -11.44 14.61 2.54
CA LEU A 327 -10.98 14.09 3.82
C LEU A 327 -12.07 13.18 4.40
N THR A 328 -11.80 11.88 4.45
CA THR A 328 -12.70 10.85 4.98
C THR A 328 -12.14 10.23 6.27
N GLY A 329 -12.78 9.22 6.81
CA GLY A 329 -12.32 8.46 7.97
C GLY A 329 -13.37 8.38 9.08
N HIS A 330 -13.81 7.16 9.39
CA HIS A 330 -14.84 6.90 10.38
C HIS A 330 -14.36 7.20 11.80
N LEU A 331 -13.10 6.84 12.09
CA LEU A 331 -12.53 7.08 13.41
C LEU A 331 -12.40 8.55 13.72
N HIS A 332 -12.14 9.38 12.70
CA HIS A 332 -12.06 10.82 12.88
C HIS A 332 -13.41 11.43 13.23
N GLU A 333 -14.49 10.94 12.61
CA GLU A 333 -15.86 11.38 12.88
C GLU A 333 -16.38 10.90 14.24
N ALA A 334 -16.07 9.64 14.60
CA ALA A 334 -16.54 9.01 15.84
C ALA A 334 -15.68 9.34 17.07
N GLY A 335 -14.43 9.73 16.86
CA GLY A 335 -13.41 9.83 17.91
C GLY A 335 -12.86 8.47 18.35
N ILE A 336 -11.70 8.49 19.01
CA ILE A 336 -11.05 7.25 19.49
C ILE A 336 -11.85 6.67 20.66
N PRO A 337 -12.39 5.45 20.53
CA PRO A 337 -13.18 4.82 21.59
C PRO A 337 -12.37 4.57 22.85
N LYS A 338 -13.01 4.70 24.03
CA LYS A 338 -12.37 4.46 25.34
C LYS A 338 -11.75 3.06 25.49
N VAL A 339 -12.26 2.07 24.77
CA VAL A 339 -11.74 0.68 24.77
C VAL A 339 -10.32 0.54 24.22
N LEU A 340 -9.80 1.53 23.47
CA LEU A 340 -8.39 1.59 23.09
C LEU A 340 -7.53 2.25 24.18
N ARG A 341 -8.08 3.22 24.90
CA ARG A 341 -7.37 3.96 25.95
C ARG A 341 -7.21 3.18 27.26
N SER A 342 -8.03 2.16 27.47
CA SER A 342 -7.97 1.31 28.71
C SER A 342 -6.94 0.18 28.64
N ALA A 343 -6.13 0.12 27.60
CA ALA A 343 -5.11 -0.92 27.37
C ALA A 343 -3.66 -0.40 27.47
N ALA A 344 -3.48 0.86 27.94
CA ALA A 344 -2.18 1.47 28.21
C ALA A 344 -1.79 1.34 29.67
#